data_ccc4449e639ad94c2bc5f74ed9f996be
#
_entry.id   ccc4449e639ad94c2bc5f74ed9f996be
#
_cell.length_a   1.000
_cell.length_b   1.000
_cell.length_c   1.000
_cell.angle_alpha   90.00
_cell.angle_beta   90.00
_cell.angle_gamma   90.00
#
_symmetry.space_group_name_H-M   'P 1'
#
loop_
_entity.id
_entity.type
_entity.pdbx_description
1 polymer ?
#
loop_
_entity_poly.entity_id
_entity_poly.type
_entity_poly.pdbx_seq_one_letter_code
_entity_poly.pdbx_strand_id
1 'polypeptide(L)'
;MKKHYIELWLLLASAFVIFAVASAFDMPKIGNHTLKSSEIASVLFAERAEAPVLSDSMELLIDKMQAHVEEIFPLPTDTTSQRILFIGDSMLEGLSPRLAAYCEYNGHELCSVIWYSSTSEIWGKSDKLAKYIETFKPTYIIISLGANELFVGDIERKRRQYVEKIIDDIGDIPFIWIGPPNWKPDTGINRLVSSLAPKGCFFLSDGMHFNRAKDGAHPTRSSAVDWLDSIVRWMPLNARQPIRLEKPEKSTAKPKRVIVHQPSEK
;
A
#
# COMPACT_ATOMS: atom_id res chain seq x y z
N MET A 1 23.04 -14.88 18.89
CA MET A 1 23.37 -15.89 17.86
C MET A 1 22.74 -15.64 16.49
N LYS A 2 21.47 -15.22 16.36
CA LYS A 2 20.82 -15.00 15.02
C LYS A 2 21.45 -13.90 14.16
N LYS A 3 22.04 -12.85 14.75
CA LYS A 3 22.62 -11.71 14.00
C LYS A 3 23.85 -12.08 13.18
N HIS A 4 24.72 -12.95 13.70
CA HIS A 4 25.92 -13.40 12.99
C HIS A 4 25.64 -14.33 11.81
N TYR A 5 24.51 -15.06 11.83
CA TYR A 5 24.11 -15.87 10.68
C TYR A 5 23.66 -15.02 9.50
N ILE A 6 22.99 -13.90 9.75
CA ILE A 6 22.56 -12.97 8.68
C ILE A 6 23.78 -12.32 8.02
N GLU A 7 24.75 -11.88 8.82
CA GLU A 7 26.00 -11.30 8.31
C GLU A 7 26.80 -12.30 7.47
N LEU A 8 26.84 -13.56 7.91
CA LEU A 8 27.50 -14.65 7.18
C LEU A 8 26.81 -14.94 5.84
N TRP A 9 25.48 -14.99 5.82
CA TRP A 9 24.71 -15.19 4.58
C TRP A 9 24.83 -14.02 3.61
N LEU A 10 24.86 -12.79 4.10
CA LEU A 10 25.10 -11.59 3.26
C LEU A 10 26.50 -11.62 2.65
N LEU A 11 27.49 -12.07 3.42
CA LEU A 11 28.88 -12.20 2.95
C LEU A 11 29.02 -13.29 1.89
N LEU A 12 28.35 -14.42 2.09
CA LEU A 12 28.29 -15.50 1.09
C LEU A 12 27.56 -15.09 -0.18
N ALA A 13 26.43 -14.39 -0.05
CA ALA A 13 25.67 -13.89 -1.19
C ALA A 13 26.48 -12.83 -1.98
N SER A 14 27.15 -11.91 -1.30
CA SER A 14 28.01 -10.91 -1.96
C SER A 14 29.21 -11.56 -2.65
N ALA A 15 29.85 -12.54 -2.02
CA ALA A 15 30.94 -13.31 -2.63
C ALA A 15 30.47 -14.08 -3.88
N PHE A 16 29.28 -14.67 -3.82
CA PHE A 16 28.67 -15.36 -4.97
C PHE A 16 28.38 -14.40 -6.13
N VAL A 17 27.81 -13.23 -5.85
CA VAL A 17 27.54 -12.19 -6.86
C VAL A 17 28.85 -11.68 -7.47
N ILE A 18 29.87 -11.40 -6.67
CA ILE A 18 31.18 -10.97 -7.15
C ILE A 18 31.81 -12.04 -8.02
N PHE A 19 31.70 -13.32 -7.62
CA PHE A 19 32.24 -14.44 -8.40
C PHE A 19 31.46 -14.63 -9.70
N ALA A 20 30.15 -14.50 -9.71
CA ALA A 20 29.31 -14.58 -10.90
C ALA A 20 29.60 -13.45 -11.87
N VAL A 21 29.75 -12.21 -11.38
CA VAL A 21 30.16 -11.05 -12.20
C VAL A 21 31.59 -11.21 -12.72
N ALA A 22 32.52 -11.64 -11.87
CA ALA A 22 33.91 -11.87 -12.29
C ALA A 22 34.04 -12.99 -13.31
N SER A 23 33.17 -14.00 -13.29
CA SER A 23 33.15 -15.09 -14.28
C SER A 23 32.54 -14.69 -15.62
N ALA A 24 31.82 -13.56 -15.67
CA ALA A 24 31.19 -13.01 -16.87
C ALA A 24 32.15 -12.12 -17.70
N PHE A 25 33.23 -11.62 -17.07
CA PHE A 25 34.27 -10.87 -17.76
C PHE A 25 35.52 -11.75 -17.93
N ASP A 26 36.15 -11.68 -19.09
CA ASP A 26 37.47 -12.31 -19.33
C ASP A 26 38.47 -11.75 -18.31
N MET A 27 38.62 -12.43 -17.17
CA MET A 27 39.50 -11.98 -16.10
C MET A 27 40.96 -12.20 -16.52
N PRO A 28 41.82 -11.20 -16.29
CA PRO A 28 43.25 -11.32 -16.57
C PRO A 28 43.85 -12.49 -15.77
N LYS A 29 44.78 -13.18 -16.40
CA LYS A 29 45.48 -14.33 -15.81
C LYS A 29 46.02 -14.02 -14.43
N ILE A 30 45.64 -14.81 -13.44
CA ILE A 30 46.30 -14.79 -12.13
C ILE A 30 47.44 -15.80 -12.17
N GLY A 31 48.66 -15.30 -12.39
CA GLY A 31 49.83 -16.13 -12.55
C GLY A 31 49.74 -16.97 -13.85
N ASN A 32 50.12 -18.24 -13.78
CA ASN A 32 50.10 -19.18 -14.93
C ASN A 32 48.78 -19.93 -15.08
N HIS A 33 47.75 -19.61 -14.33
CA HIS A 33 46.46 -20.30 -14.37
C HIS A 33 45.39 -19.44 -15.07
N THR A 34 44.83 -19.98 -16.16
CA THR A 34 43.59 -19.46 -16.78
C THR A 34 42.40 -20.06 -16.08
N LEU A 35 41.55 -19.22 -15.52
CA LEU A 35 40.24 -19.68 -15.03
C LEU A 35 39.37 -20.01 -16.24
N LYS A 36 38.97 -21.27 -16.38
CA LYS A 36 37.98 -21.66 -17.39
C LYS A 36 36.68 -20.96 -17.11
N SER A 37 36.07 -20.30 -18.09
CA SER A 37 34.72 -19.81 -18.01
C SER A 37 33.79 -20.95 -17.57
N SER A 38 33.01 -20.75 -16.54
CA SER A 38 32.07 -21.77 -16.08
C SER A 38 31.00 -21.97 -17.15
N GLU A 39 30.56 -23.22 -17.40
CA GLU A 39 29.42 -23.49 -18.28
C GLU A 39 28.16 -22.65 -17.92
N ILE A 40 28.06 -22.23 -16.68
CA ILE A 40 27.00 -21.33 -16.22
C ILE A 40 27.10 -19.94 -16.84
N ALA A 41 28.32 -19.40 -17.02
CA ALA A 41 28.52 -18.10 -17.70
C ALA A 41 28.15 -18.17 -19.18
N SER A 42 28.45 -19.31 -19.87
CA SER A 42 28.06 -19.49 -21.28
C SER A 42 26.53 -19.61 -21.46
N VAL A 43 25.81 -20.09 -20.46
CA VAL A 43 24.34 -20.16 -20.48
C VAL A 43 23.70 -18.80 -20.15
N LEU A 44 24.31 -18.03 -19.24
CA LEU A 44 23.76 -16.73 -18.81
C LEU A 44 24.11 -15.58 -19.77
N PHE A 45 25.20 -15.71 -20.54
CA PHE A 45 25.71 -14.62 -21.37
C PHE A 45 25.98 -15.06 -22.84
N ALA A 46 25.43 -16.19 -23.27
CA ALA A 46 25.46 -16.58 -24.68
C ALA A 46 24.89 -15.44 -25.53
N GLU A 47 25.71 -14.98 -26.46
CA GLU A 47 25.41 -13.93 -27.42
C GLU A 47 24.03 -14.14 -28.02
N ARG A 48 23.24 -13.04 -28.11
CA ARG A 48 21.88 -12.91 -28.64
C ARG A 48 21.65 -13.68 -29.96
N ALA A 49 21.59 -14.99 -29.91
CA ALA A 49 20.75 -15.76 -30.80
C ALA A 49 19.32 -15.67 -30.24
N GLU A 50 18.36 -15.32 -31.08
CA GLU A 50 16.93 -15.13 -30.84
C GLU A 50 16.45 -15.66 -29.47
N ALA A 51 15.98 -14.73 -28.61
CA ALA A 51 15.57 -15.08 -27.25
C ALA A 51 14.73 -16.37 -27.28
N PRO A 52 15.13 -17.45 -26.58
CA PRO A 52 14.31 -18.65 -26.53
C PRO A 52 12.95 -18.24 -26.03
N VAL A 53 11.90 -18.62 -26.76
CA VAL A 53 10.53 -18.49 -26.27
C VAL A 53 10.50 -19.22 -24.95
N LEU A 54 10.47 -18.45 -23.85
CA LEU A 54 10.35 -18.99 -22.50
C LEU A 54 9.11 -19.88 -22.48
N SER A 55 9.25 -21.13 -22.07
CA SER A 55 8.08 -21.97 -21.93
C SER A 55 7.16 -21.35 -20.87
N ASP A 56 5.84 -21.44 -21.06
CA ASP A 56 4.82 -20.90 -20.12
C ASP A 56 5.12 -21.26 -18.66
N SER A 57 5.75 -22.42 -18.44
CA SER A 57 6.19 -22.87 -17.11
C SER A 57 7.36 -22.06 -16.54
N MET A 58 8.23 -21.50 -17.37
CA MET A 58 9.37 -20.70 -16.94
C MET A 58 8.94 -19.26 -16.67
N GLU A 59 8.03 -18.70 -17.48
CA GLU A 59 7.39 -17.41 -17.20
C GLU A 59 6.62 -17.46 -15.89
N LEU A 60 5.81 -18.49 -15.67
CA LEU A 60 5.10 -18.68 -14.40
C LEU A 60 6.06 -18.86 -13.21
N LEU A 61 7.23 -19.44 -13.40
CA LEU A 61 8.25 -19.56 -12.34
C LEU A 61 8.91 -18.21 -12.05
N ILE A 62 9.21 -17.42 -13.09
CA ILE A 62 9.77 -16.07 -12.96
C ILE A 62 8.75 -15.17 -12.24
N ASP A 63 7.50 -15.18 -12.66
CA ASP A 63 6.42 -14.42 -12.01
C ASP A 63 6.25 -14.80 -10.52
N LYS A 64 6.29 -16.10 -10.21
CA LYS A 64 6.25 -16.58 -8.82
C LYS A 64 7.49 -16.18 -8.03
N MET A 65 8.67 -16.19 -8.64
CA MET A 65 9.90 -15.74 -7.98
C MET A 65 9.89 -14.22 -7.79
N GLN A 66 9.45 -13.45 -8.77
CA GLN A 66 9.30 -12.00 -8.64
C GLN A 66 8.27 -11.64 -7.56
N ALA A 67 7.10 -12.28 -7.56
CA ALA A 67 6.10 -12.11 -6.52
C ALA A 67 6.65 -12.47 -5.12
N HIS A 68 7.48 -13.51 -5.02
CA HIS A 68 8.08 -13.93 -3.76
C HIS A 68 9.20 -12.97 -3.29
N VAL A 69 9.98 -12.40 -4.23
CA VAL A 69 10.98 -11.37 -3.93
C VAL A 69 10.30 -10.07 -3.47
N GLU A 70 9.22 -9.65 -4.14
CA GLU A 70 8.39 -8.51 -3.70
C GLU A 70 7.76 -8.75 -2.32
N GLU A 71 7.53 -10.01 -1.94
CA GLU A 71 7.01 -10.39 -0.62
C GLU A 71 8.04 -10.26 0.52
N ILE A 72 9.33 -10.47 0.22
CA ILE A 72 10.40 -10.54 1.21
C ILE A 72 11.03 -9.18 1.49
N PHE A 73 11.06 -8.30 0.50
CA PHE A 73 11.69 -6.97 0.64
C PHE A 73 10.63 -5.88 0.67
N PRO A 74 10.52 -5.11 1.77
CA PRO A 74 9.70 -3.91 1.76
C PRO A 74 10.19 -2.98 0.65
N LEU A 75 9.26 -2.48 -0.18
CA LEU A 75 9.60 -1.49 -1.19
C LEU A 75 10.25 -0.26 -0.53
N PRO A 76 11.21 0.39 -1.18
CA PRO A 76 11.80 1.60 -0.64
C PRO A 76 10.72 2.66 -0.44
N THR A 77 10.75 3.31 0.72
CA THR A 77 9.83 4.41 1.02
C THR A 77 10.05 5.56 0.04
N ASP A 78 8.98 5.98 -0.65
CA ASP A 78 9.03 7.18 -1.48
C ASP A 78 9.16 8.42 -0.59
N THR A 79 10.27 9.15 -0.74
CA THR A 79 10.59 10.36 0.03
C THR A 79 10.18 11.64 -0.69
N THR A 80 9.61 11.55 -1.89
CA THR A 80 9.16 12.73 -2.65
C THR A 80 7.89 13.34 -2.05
N SER A 81 7.64 14.61 -2.38
CA SER A 81 6.40 15.29 -1.97
C SER A 81 5.19 14.64 -2.66
N GLN A 82 4.19 14.26 -1.90
CA GLN A 82 2.98 13.62 -2.41
C GLN A 82 1.80 14.58 -2.46
N ARG A 83 0.92 14.34 -3.41
CA ARG A 83 -0.43 14.91 -3.47
C ARG A 83 -1.41 13.84 -3.03
N ILE A 84 -1.82 13.90 -1.76
CA ILE A 84 -2.62 12.85 -1.12
C ILE A 84 -4.11 13.20 -1.25
N LEU A 85 -4.85 12.34 -1.95
CA LEU A 85 -6.31 12.36 -1.95
C LEU A 85 -6.82 11.41 -0.88
N PHE A 86 -7.49 11.94 0.14
CA PHE A 86 -8.05 11.17 1.25
C PHE A 86 -9.56 11.16 1.17
N ILE A 87 -10.16 10.03 0.81
CA ILE A 87 -11.60 9.87 0.61
C ILE A 87 -12.21 8.89 1.61
N GLY A 88 -13.47 9.07 1.92
CA GLY A 88 -14.21 8.11 2.74
C GLY A 88 -15.48 8.66 3.35
N ASP A 89 -15.95 7.95 4.39
CA ASP A 89 -17.13 8.29 5.17
C ASP A 89 -16.83 9.25 6.34
N SER A 90 -17.74 9.35 7.29
CA SER A 90 -17.60 10.25 8.45
C SER A 90 -16.40 9.94 9.37
N MET A 91 -15.80 8.76 9.28
CA MET A 91 -14.59 8.43 10.06
C MET A 91 -13.41 9.33 9.71
N LEU A 92 -13.40 9.94 8.50
CA LEU A 92 -12.39 10.90 8.10
C LEU A 92 -12.35 12.16 8.97
N GLU A 93 -13.44 12.54 9.61
CA GLU A 93 -13.43 13.70 10.51
C GLU A 93 -12.38 13.59 11.62
N GLY A 94 -12.21 12.37 12.13
CA GLY A 94 -11.20 12.08 13.14
C GLY A 94 -9.79 11.94 12.55
N LEU A 95 -9.66 11.28 11.42
CA LEU A 95 -8.37 10.93 10.80
C LEU A 95 -7.73 12.11 10.06
N SER A 96 -8.54 12.92 9.35
CA SER A 96 -8.05 13.98 8.46
C SER A 96 -7.21 15.06 9.17
N PRO A 97 -7.57 15.53 10.38
CA PRO A 97 -6.73 16.49 11.12
C PRO A 97 -5.34 15.90 11.51
N ARG A 98 -5.28 14.60 11.82
CA ARG A 98 -4.00 13.95 12.12
C ARG A 98 -3.15 13.78 10.87
N LEU A 99 -3.75 13.33 9.76
CA LEU A 99 -3.06 13.23 8.49
C LEU A 99 -2.58 14.60 7.98
N ALA A 100 -3.36 15.66 8.21
CA ALA A 100 -2.97 17.02 7.85
C ALA A 100 -1.68 17.46 8.59
N ALA A 101 -1.51 17.08 9.87
CA ALA A 101 -0.29 17.35 10.61
C ALA A 101 0.92 16.61 10.01
N TYR A 102 0.74 15.34 9.61
CA TYR A 102 1.77 14.59 8.90
C TYR A 102 2.12 15.22 7.55
N CYS A 103 1.11 15.60 6.77
CA CYS A 103 1.31 16.24 5.46
C CYS A 103 2.06 17.57 5.58
N GLU A 104 1.66 18.42 6.55
CA GLU A 104 2.32 19.70 6.80
C GLU A 104 3.80 19.51 7.15
N TYR A 105 4.12 18.55 8.02
CA TYR A 105 5.47 18.27 8.47
C TYR A 105 6.35 17.67 7.37
N ASN A 106 5.80 16.79 6.53
CA ASN A 106 6.55 16.07 5.49
C ASN A 106 6.50 16.75 4.11
N GLY A 107 5.86 17.91 3.99
CA GLY A 107 5.80 18.65 2.74
C GLY A 107 4.85 18.04 1.70
N HIS A 108 3.79 17.33 2.13
CA HIS A 108 2.77 16.78 1.25
C HIS A 108 1.58 17.72 1.12
N GLU A 109 0.87 17.63 -0.01
CA GLU A 109 -0.43 18.28 -0.22
C GLU A 109 -1.55 17.31 0.15
N LEU A 110 -2.57 17.77 0.88
CA LEU A 110 -3.72 16.97 1.29
C LEU A 110 -5.03 17.56 0.76
N CYS A 111 -5.83 16.72 0.10
CA CYS A 111 -7.23 16.96 -0.19
C CYS A 111 -8.07 15.88 0.50
N SER A 112 -8.88 16.26 1.48
CA SER A 112 -9.80 15.35 2.17
C SER A 112 -11.20 15.50 1.62
N VAL A 113 -11.83 14.38 1.24
CA VAL A 113 -13.21 14.32 0.75
C VAL A 113 -14.02 13.45 1.69
N ILE A 114 -14.83 14.07 2.52
CA ILE A 114 -15.68 13.42 3.52
C ILE A 114 -17.09 13.31 2.93
N TRP A 115 -17.58 12.10 2.75
CA TRP A 115 -18.97 11.89 2.34
C TRP A 115 -19.73 11.16 3.44
N TYR A 116 -20.52 11.93 4.18
CA TYR A 116 -21.26 11.40 5.33
C TYR A 116 -22.17 10.24 4.95
N SER A 117 -22.17 9.20 5.75
CA SER A 117 -22.95 7.98 5.56
C SER A 117 -22.69 7.26 4.24
N SER A 118 -21.59 7.58 3.56
CA SER A 118 -21.24 6.89 2.31
C SER A 118 -20.82 5.44 2.56
N THR A 119 -20.98 4.64 1.51
CA THR A 119 -20.66 3.23 1.44
C THR A 119 -19.88 2.96 0.15
N SER A 120 -19.28 1.77 0.03
CA SER A 120 -18.65 1.34 -1.22
C SER A 120 -19.64 1.40 -2.40
N GLU A 121 -20.93 1.09 -2.16
CA GLU A 121 -21.97 1.22 -3.18
C GLU A 121 -22.18 2.66 -3.64
N ILE A 122 -22.23 3.61 -2.71
CA ILE A 122 -22.42 5.04 -3.04
C ILE A 122 -21.23 5.55 -3.86
N TRP A 123 -20.00 5.27 -3.42
CA TRP A 123 -18.79 5.64 -4.14
C TRP A 123 -18.68 4.95 -5.50
N GLY A 124 -18.90 3.63 -5.55
CA GLY A 124 -18.80 2.87 -6.80
C GLY A 124 -19.89 3.18 -7.84
N LYS A 125 -21.05 3.69 -7.41
CA LYS A 125 -22.11 4.18 -8.32
C LYS A 125 -21.86 5.60 -8.82
N SER A 126 -21.01 6.37 -8.14
CA SER A 126 -20.75 7.76 -8.50
C SER A 126 -19.51 7.88 -9.38
N ASP A 127 -19.41 8.99 -10.11
CA ASP A 127 -18.21 9.40 -10.85
C ASP A 127 -17.29 10.34 -10.04
N LYS A 128 -17.60 10.54 -8.76
CA LYS A 128 -16.90 11.53 -7.93
C LYS A 128 -15.41 11.18 -7.74
N LEU A 129 -15.08 9.89 -7.55
CA LEU A 129 -13.68 9.50 -7.41
C LEU A 129 -12.88 9.85 -8.66
N ALA A 130 -13.37 9.47 -9.84
CA ALA A 130 -12.73 9.78 -11.11
C ALA A 130 -12.56 11.30 -11.30
N LYS A 131 -13.58 12.11 -10.97
CA LYS A 131 -13.51 13.58 -11.03
C LYS A 131 -12.45 14.15 -10.06
N TYR A 132 -12.32 13.60 -8.85
CA TYR A 132 -11.28 14.05 -7.93
C TYR A 132 -9.88 13.64 -8.41
N ILE A 133 -9.73 12.46 -8.98
CA ILE A 133 -8.47 12.03 -9.58
C ILE A 133 -8.09 12.99 -10.72
N GLU A 134 -9.00 13.30 -11.63
CA GLU A 134 -8.77 14.21 -12.75
C GLU A 134 -8.41 15.63 -12.29
N THR A 135 -9.15 16.17 -11.31
CA THR A 135 -9.02 17.59 -10.91
C THR A 135 -7.89 17.82 -9.92
N PHE A 136 -7.67 16.90 -8.98
CA PHE A 136 -6.62 17.02 -7.96
C PHE A 136 -5.30 16.40 -8.43
N LYS A 137 -5.33 15.44 -9.35
CA LYS A 137 -4.16 14.69 -9.87
C LYS A 137 -3.32 14.13 -8.72
N PRO A 138 -3.90 13.26 -7.86
CA PRO A 138 -3.19 12.71 -6.73
C PRO A 138 -2.03 11.84 -7.19
N THR A 139 -0.95 11.81 -6.41
CA THR A 139 0.13 10.84 -6.54
C THR A 139 -0.02 9.69 -5.54
N TYR A 140 -0.93 9.84 -4.56
CA TYR A 140 -1.26 8.83 -3.57
C TYR A 140 -2.72 8.96 -3.14
N ILE A 141 -3.41 7.84 -2.96
CA ILE A 141 -4.80 7.82 -2.49
C ILE A 141 -4.89 7.07 -1.17
N ILE A 142 -5.61 7.65 -0.21
CA ILE A 142 -5.97 6.97 1.03
C ILE A 142 -7.50 6.87 1.08
N ILE A 143 -8.01 5.67 1.39
CA ILE A 143 -9.44 5.40 1.49
C ILE A 143 -9.74 4.99 2.93
N SER A 144 -10.75 5.58 3.57
CA SER A 144 -11.31 5.08 4.83
C SER A 144 -12.81 4.90 4.64
N LEU A 145 -13.22 3.66 4.33
CA LEU A 145 -14.58 3.35 3.95
C LEU A 145 -14.97 1.94 4.43
N GLY A 146 -16.22 1.78 4.80
CA GLY A 146 -16.77 0.50 5.25
C GLY A 146 -17.49 0.56 6.61
N ALA A 147 -17.34 1.65 7.37
CA ALA A 147 -17.96 1.78 8.68
C ALA A 147 -19.51 1.73 8.64
N ASN A 148 -20.10 2.14 7.52
CA ASN A 148 -21.54 2.09 7.28
C ASN A 148 -22.00 0.76 6.68
N GLU A 149 -21.12 -0.23 6.56
CA GLU A 149 -21.38 -1.53 5.94
C GLU A 149 -21.19 -2.72 6.88
N LEU A 150 -20.75 -2.47 8.14
CA LEU A 150 -20.48 -3.52 9.13
C LEU A 150 -21.68 -4.45 9.41
N PHE A 151 -22.91 -4.00 9.12
CA PHE A 151 -24.14 -4.73 9.36
C PHE A 151 -24.89 -5.14 8.09
N VAL A 152 -24.27 -4.99 6.92
CA VAL A 152 -24.88 -5.40 5.64
C VAL A 152 -24.72 -6.91 5.47
N GLY A 153 -25.82 -7.64 5.52
CA GLY A 153 -25.80 -9.08 5.24
C GLY A 153 -25.49 -9.38 3.78
N ASP A 154 -24.86 -10.53 3.51
CA ASP A 154 -24.45 -10.95 2.16
C ASP A 154 -23.60 -9.89 1.43
N ILE A 155 -22.62 -9.38 2.18
CA ILE A 155 -21.80 -8.24 1.77
C ILE A 155 -21.04 -8.51 0.45
N GLU A 156 -20.54 -9.73 0.30
CA GLU A 156 -19.83 -10.20 -0.89
C GLU A 156 -20.63 -9.93 -2.17
N ARG A 157 -21.86 -10.49 -2.24
CA ARG A 157 -22.74 -10.35 -3.40
C ARG A 157 -23.19 -8.91 -3.62
N LYS A 158 -23.42 -8.15 -2.53
CA LYS A 158 -23.98 -6.80 -2.61
C LYS A 158 -22.93 -5.72 -2.88
N ARG A 159 -21.66 -5.95 -2.56
CA ARG A 159 -20.64 -4.87 -2.54
C ARG A 159 -19.44 -5.16 -3.44
N ARG A 160 -19.16 -6.41 -3.81
CA ARG A 160 -17.98 -6.77 -4.62
C ARG A 160 -17.82 -5.85 -5.83
N GLN A 161 -18.81 -5.74 -6.68
CA GLN A 161 -18.75 -4.93 -7.90
C GLN A 161 -18.38 -3.45 -7.65
N TYR A 162 -18.78 -2.90 -6.50
CA TYR A 162 -18.48 -1.50 -6.17
C TYR A 162 -17.10 -1.33 -5.58
N VAL A 163 -16.62 -2.28 -4.80
CA VAL A 163 -15.22 -2.29 -4.32
C VAL A 163 -14.27 -2.47 -5.50
N GLU A 164 -14.54 -3.41 -6.40
CA GLU A 164 -13.79 -3.59 -7.66
C GLU A 164 -13.77 -2.29 -8.47
N LYS A 165 -14.94 -1.69 -8.71
CA LYS A 165 -15.04 -0.43 -9.45
C LYS A 165 -14.22 0.71 -8.82
N ILE A 166 -14.19 0.84 -7.49
CA ILE A 166 -13.38 1.85 -6.80
C ILE A 166 -11.90 1.58 -7.06
N ILE A 167 -11.46 0.33 -6.98
CA ILE A 167 -10.07 -0.06 -7.23
C ILE A 167 -9.69 0.17 -8.70
N ASP A 168 -10.57 -0.17 -9.63
CA ASP A 168 -10.39 0.06 -11.06
C ASP A 168 -10.29 1.57 -11.39
N ASP A 169 -11.12 2.41 -10.76
CA ASP A 169 -11.08 3.87 -10.94
C ASP A 169 -9.78 4.50 -10.44
N ILE A 170 -9.13 3.92 -9.44
CA ILE A 170 -7.82 4.35 -8.93
C ILE A 170 -6.73 4.06 -9.98
N GLY A 171 -6.84 2.93 -10.70
CA GLY A 171 -5.86 2.52 -11.69
C GLY A 171 -4.47 2.29 -11.07
N ASP A 172 -3.44 2.85 -11.71
CA ASP A 172 -2.04 2.66 -11.29
C ASP A 172 -1.59 3.59 -10.15
N ILE A 173 -2.49 4.45 -9.63
CA ILE A 173 -2.13 5.37 -8.54
C ILE A 173 -1.90 4.57 -7.25
N PRO A 174 -0.76 4.75 -6.57
CA PRO A 174 -0.52 4.15 -5.27
C PRO A 174 -1.63 4.43 -4.26
N PHE A 175 -2.09 3.41 -3.55
CA PHE A 175 -3.15 3.61 -2.57
C PHE A 175 -3.07 2.68 -1.36
N ILE A 176 -3.73 3.08 -0.28
CA ILE A 176 -4.11 2.21 0.83
C ILE A 176 -5.59 2.37 1.16
N TRP A 177 -6.23 1.26 1.48
CA TRP A 177 -7.59 1.23 2.01
C TRP A 177 -7.54 0.90 3.50
N ILE A 178 -8.05 1.79 4.31
CA ILE A 178 -8.14 1.63 5.77
C ILE A 178 -9.49 0.96 6.06
N GLY A 179 -9.46 -0.27 6.55
CA GLY A 179 -10.65 -0.97 7.02
C GLY A 179 -11.29 -0.22 8.19
N PRO A 180 -12.63 -0.31 8.35
CA PRO A 180 -13.33 0.44 9.38
C PRO A 180 -12.88 0.07 10.80
N PRO A 181 -12.95 1.00 11.76
CA PRO A 181 -12.72 0.72 13.16
C PRO A 181 -13.97 0.08 13.76
N ASN A 182 -14.12 -1.21 13.64
CA ASN A 182 -15.35 -1.96 13.92
C ASN A 182 -16.07 -1.51 15.19
N TRP A 183 -17.16 -0.77 15.05
CA TRP A 183 -18.05 -0.36 16.14
C TRP A 183 -19.23 -1.31 16.31
N LYS A 184 -19.38 -2.23 15.37
CA LYS A 184 -20.28 -3.40 15.38
C LYS A 184 -19.55 -4.59 14.80
N PRO A 185 -20.00 -5.83 15.05
CA PRO A 185 -19.47 -7.01 14.39
C PRO A 185 -19.50 -6.84 12.87
N ASP A 186 -18.37 -7.10 12.24
CA ASP A 186 -18.23 -7.02 10.78
C ASP A 186 -18.93 -8.20 10.11
N THR A 187 -19.81 -7.92 9.17
CA THR A 187 -20.48 -8.92 8.34
C THR A 187 -19.66 -9.36 7.13
N GLY A 188 -18.42 -8.84 7.00
CA GLY A 188 -17.44 -9.29 6.03
C GLY A 188 -16.89 -8.21 5.10
N ILE A 189 -17.12 -6.91 5.36
CA ILE A 189 -16.57 -5.83 4.52
C ILE A 189 -15.04 -5.82 4.54
N ASN A 190 -14.41 -6.01 5.70
CA ASN A 190 -12.96 -6.10 5.81
C ASN A 190 -12.39 -7.26 4.99
N ARG A 191 -13.02 -8.45 5.07
CA ARG A 191 -12.62 -9.61 4.29
C ARG A 191 -12.78 -9.36 2.80
N LEU A 192 -13.89 -8.75 2.37
CA LEU A 192 -14.15 -8.44 0.97
C LEU A 192 -13.06 -7.49 0.41
N VAL A 193 -12.84 -6.36 1.07
CA VAL A 193 -11.82 -5.40 0.62
C VAL A 193 -10.43 -6.02 0.62
N SER A 194 -10.06 -6.75 1.69
CA SER A 194 -8.77 -7.44 1.77
C SER A 194 -8.56 -8.49 0.67
N SER A 195 -9.64 -9.11 0.17
CA SER A 195 -9.56 -10.11 -0.90
C SER A 195 -9.42 -9.50 -2.30
N LEU A 196 -9.79 -8.23 -2.48
CA LEU A 196 -9.79 -7.53 -3.76
C LEU A 196 -8.63 -6.53 -3.88
N ALA A 197 -8.24 -5.90 -2.78
CA ALA A 197 -7.11 -4.99 -2.77
C ALA A 197 -5.80 -5.75 -2.99
N PRO A 198 -4.88 -5.22 -3.80
CA PRO A 198 -3.54 -5.80 -3.93
C PRO A 198 -2.85 -5.93 -2.57
N LYS A 199 -1.96 -6.93 -2.44
CA LYS A 199 -1.18 -7.11 -1.20
C LYS A 199 -0.47 -5.82 -0.81
N GLY A 200 -0.56 -5.45 0.48
CA GLY A 200 0.00 -4.19 0.98
C GLY A 200 -0.84 -2.94 0.70
N CYS A 201 -2.03 -3.07 0.09
CA CYS A 201 -2.94 -1.94 -0.13
C CYS A 201 -4.11 -1.90 0.86
N PHE A 202 -4.15 -2.77 1.87
CA PHE A 202 -5.21 -2.80 2.87
C PHE A 202 -4.66 -2.83 4.29
N PHE A 203 -5.11 -1.87 5.12
CA PHE A 203 -4.84 -1.82 6.55
C PHE A 203 -6.06 -2.30 7.32
N LEU A 204 -5.92 -3.38 8.07
CA LEU A 204 -6.98 -3.92 8.91
C LEU A 204 -7.00 -3.22 10.27
N SER A 205 -8.09 -2.51 10.57
CA SER A 205 -8.30 -1.85 11.86
C SER A 205 -9.01 -2.73 12.90
N ASP A 206 -9.40 -3.94 12.50
CA ASP A 206 -10.04 -4.89 13.41
C ASP A 206 -9.09 -5.30 14.55
N GLY A 207 -9.64 -5.49 15.74
CA GLY A 207 -8.85 -5.79 16.93
C GLY A 207 -8.19 -4.57 17.61
N MET A 208 -8.23 -3.38 17.00
CA MET A 208 -7.78 -2.15 17.64
C MET A 208 -8.80 -1.65 18.68
N HIS A 209 -8.32 -1.16 19.81
CA HIS A 209 -9.15 -0.59 20.86
C HIS A 209 -9.35 0.90 20.64
N PHE A 210 -10.62 1.34 20.60
CA PHE A 210 -11.00 2.74 20.42
C PHE A 210 -11.91 3.21 21.55
N ASN A 211 -11.56 4.30 22.20
CA ASN A 211 -12.54 5.07 22.94
C ASN A 211 -13.50 5.72 21.95
N ARG A 212 -14.81 5.56 22.20
CA ARG A 212 -15.86 6.07 21.30
C ARG A 212 -16.43 7.39 21.77
N ALA A 213 -16.85 8.20 20.81
CA ALA A 213 -17.64 9.40 21.05
C ALA A 213 -19.02 9.04 21.60
N LYS A 214 -19.85 10.05 21.93
CA LYS A 214 -21.17 9.84 22.52
C LYS A 214 -22.12 9.01 21.67
N ASP A 215 -21.91 8.97 20.36
CA ASP A 215 -22.69 8.18 19.41
C ASP A 215 -22.37 6.68 19.44
N GLY A 216 -21.31 6.29 20.14
CA GLY A 216 -20.85 4.90 20.24
C GLY A 216 -20.21 4.34 18.97
N ALA A 217 -20.16 5.10 17.88
CA ALA A 217 -19.64 4.65 16.58
C ALA A 217 -18.28 5.28 16.26
N HIS A 218 -18.18 6.60 16.31
CA HIS A 218 -16.94 7.28 15.95
C HIS A 218 -15.88 7.17 17.05
N PRO A 219 -14.60 6.95 16.72
CA PRO A 219 -13.51 7.10 17.67
C PRO A 219 -13.46 8.52 18.22
N THR A 220 -13.07 8.68 19.49
CA THR A 220 -12.72 10.00 20.03
C THR A 220 -11.56 10.61 19.24
N ARG A 221 -11.36 11.92 19.36
CA ARG A 221 -10.21 12.60 18.71
C ARG A 221 -8.87 11.96 19.07
N SER A 222 -8.67 11.60 20.34
CA SER A 222 -7.45 10.90 20.77
C SER A 222 -7.31 9.55 20.09
N SER A 223 -8.37 8.73 20.13
CA SER A 223 -8.33 7.41 19.47
C SER A 223 -8.16 7.50 17.95
N ALA A 224 -8.68 8.55 17.30
CA ALA A 224 -8.45 8.76 15.87
C ALA A 224 -6.99 9.15 15.57
N VAL A 225 -6.33 9.91 16.45
CA VAL A 225 -4.88 10.19 16.36
C VAL A 225 -4.09 8.89 16.48
N ASP A 226 -4.37 8.07 17.49
CA ASP A 226 -3.69 6.79 17.70
C ASP A 226 -3.94 5.82 16.55
N TRP A 227 -5.13 5.85 15.96
CA TRP A 227 -5.48 5.05 14.79
C TRP A 227 -4.63 5.44 13.58
N LEU A 228 -4.58 6.73 13.24
CA LEU A 228 -3.73 7.17 12.12
C LEU A 228 -2.25 6.91 12.39
N ASP A 229 -1.77 7.14 13.60
CA ASP A 229 -0.39 6.84 13.98
C ASP A 229 -0.06 5.34 13.83
N SER A 230 -1.05 4.45 14.02
CA SER A 230 -0.88 3.02 13.80
C SER A 230 -0.78 2.68 12.31
N ILE A 231 -1.59 3.34 11.46
CA ILE A 231 -1.52 3.20 10.00
C ILE A 231 -0.16 3.67 9.49
N VAL A 232 0.31 4.82 9.98
CA VAL A 232 1.63 5.36 9.59
C VAL A 232 2.77 4.44 10.02
N ARG A 233 2.72 3.84 11.22
CA ARG A 233 3.72 2.84 11.65
C ARG A 233 3.68 1.55 10.84
N TRP A 234 2.50 1.12 10.40
CA TRP A 234 2.31 -0.07 9.57
C TRP A 234 2.89 0.12 8.16
N MET A 235 2.78 1.33 7.61
CA MET A 235 3.07 1.64 6.20
C MET A 235 4.49 1.24 5.75
N PRO A 236 5.59 1.60 6.43
CA PRO A 236 6.95 1.29 5.96
C PRO A 236 7.28 -0.20 5.86
N LEU A 237 6.55 -1.04 6.60
CA LEU A 237 6.83 -2.48 6.70
C LEU A 237 5.87 -3.34 5.89
N ASN A 238 4.71 -2.79 5.50
CA ASN A 238 3.61 -3.59 4.97
C ASN A 238 2.94 -2.98 3.74
N ALA A 239 3.03 -1.65 3.55
CA ALA A 239 2.39 -1.03 2.39
C ALA A 239 3.14 -1.41 1.12
N ARG A 240 2.38 -1.69 0.04
CA ARG A 240 2.94 -1.99 -1.28
C ARG A 240 3.84 -0.86 -1.79
N GLN A 241 3.45 0.38 -1.56
CA GLN A 241 4.18 1.58 -1.94
C GLN A 241 4.17 2.55 -0.76
N PRO A 242 5.12 2.43 0.19
CA PRO A 242 5.18 3.30 1.34
C PRO A 242 5.64 4.70 0.94
N ILE A 243 5.05 5.72 1.57
CA ILE A 243 5.46 7.12 1.45
C ILE A 243 6.04 7.62 2.76
N ARG A 244 6.89 8.66 2.72
CA ARG A 244 7.47 9.25 3.92
C ARG A 244 6.39 9.96 4.75
N LEU A 245 6.19 9.52 5.98
CA LEU A 245 5.31 10.13 6.97
C LEU A 245 6.02 10.16 8.34
N GLU A 246 7.06 11.00 8.45
CA GLU A 246 7.74 11.23 9.73
C GLU A 246 6.80 11.91 10.71
N LYS A 247 6.86 11.48 11.97
CA LYS A 247 5.91 11.90 12.99
C LYS A 247 6.08 13.39 13.36
N PRO A 248 5.03 14.23 13.19
CA PRO A 248 5.06 15.63 13.60
C PRO A 248 4.93 15.78 15.12
N GLU A 249 5.49 16.86 15.68
CA GLU A 249 5.28 17.26 17.08
C GLU A 249 3.78 17.59 17.36
N LYS A 250 3.17 18.32 16.43
CA LYS A 250 1.74 18.65 16.53
C LYS A 250 0.90 17.37 16.37
N SER A 251 -0.06 17.16 17.28
CA SER A 251 -0.97 16.02 17.20
C SER A 251 -1.95 16.14 16.03
N THR A 252 -2.42 17.35 15.71
CA THR A 252 -3.37 17.62 14.62
C THR A 252 -3.08 18.97 13.95
N ALA A 253 -3.48 19.10 12.69
CA ALA A 253 -3.50 20.36 11.96
C ALA A 253 -4.83 20.52 11.20
N LYS A 254 -5.17 21.74 10.80
CA LYS A 254 -6.35 21.99 9.96
C LYS A 254 -6.03 21.60 8.51
N PRO A 255 -6.76 20.63 7.91
CA PRO A 255 -6.58 20.33 6.50
C PRO A 255 -6.86 21.56 5.64
N LYS A 256 -5.96 21.86 4.69
CA LYS A 256 -6.09 23.05 3.84
C LYS A 256 -7.23 22.93 2.83
N ARG A 257 -7.49 21.71 2.35
CA ARG A 257 -8.55 21.43 1.39
C ARG A 257 -9.45 20.32 1.89
N VAL A 258 -10.69 20.68 2.21
CA VAL A 258 -11.72 19.72 2.66
C VAL A 258 -12.96 19.93 1.82
N ILE A 259 -13.46 18.84 1.27
CA ILE A 259 -14.71 18.77 0.52
C ILE A 259 -15.66 17.90 1.35
N VAL A 260 -16.87 18.38 1.58
CA VAL A 260 -17.86 17.66 2.40
C VAL A 260 -19.10 17.42 1.55
N HIS A 261 -19.52 16.17 1.47
CA HIS A 261 -20.77 15.74 0.88
C HIS A 261 -21.75 15.27 1.95
N GLN A 262 -23.00 15.71 1.82
CA GLN A 262 -24.08 15.26 2.68
C GLN A 262 -24.69 13.94 2.17
N PRO A 263 -25.38 13.16 3.01
CA PRO A 263 -25.97 11.86 2.62
C PRO A 263 -26.95 11.94 1.44
N SER A 264 -27.59 13.09 1.23
CA SER A 264 -28.56 13.33 0.16
C SER A 264 -27.94 13.68 -1.20
N GLU A 265 -26.63 13.91 -1.25
CA GLU A 265 -25.92 14.24 -2.50
C GLU A 265 -25.62 12.93 -3.25
N LYS A 266 -26.52 12.57 -4.18
CA LYS A 266 -26.36 11.40 -5.08
C LYS A 266 -25.63 11.78 -6.36
#